data_da1740fa34260869ef7332a54295e748
#
_entry.id   da1740fa34260869ef7332a54295e748
#
_cell.length_a   1.000
_cell.length_b   1.000
_cell.length_c   1.000
_cell.angle_alpha   90.00
_cell.angle_beta   90.00
_cell.angle_gamma   90.00
#
_symmetry.space_group_name_H-M   'P 1'
#
loop_
_entity.id
_entity.type
_entity.pdbx_description
1 polymer ?
#
loop_
_entity_poly.entity_id
_entity_poly.type
_entity_poly.pdbx_seq_one_letter_code
_entity_poly.pdbx_strand_id
1 'polypeptide(L)'
;MQRIREGTIHTRAKPSLQERNGLLRCHGDHALGQPVLELALQACLDRAASQAVVACHIEACGHLGALGVLLLPAVEQGCMALLCQRTPPIMAMPGATRPALGNNPIAFAAPVAGRPPLVFDMALSAVARGAVMAAVRDGHAQIPPHWALDEHGHPTTCLLYTSDAADDMQ
;
A
#
# COMPACT_ATOMS: atom_id res chain seq x y z
N MET A 1 -1.27 8.76 14.75
CA MET A 1 -1.19 10.03 15.52
C MET A 1 0.12 10.78 15.28
N GLN A 2 1.28 10.11 15.23
CA GLN A 2 2.59 10.72 15.05
C GLN A 2 2.69 11.48 13.71
N ARG A 3 2.38 10.88 12.59
CA ARG A 3 2.41 11.51 11.24
C ARG A 3 1.56 12.78 11.11
N ILE A 4 0.49 12.89 11.88
CA ILE A 4 -0.34 14.11 11.92
C ILE A 4 0.40 15.22 12.69
N ARG A 5 1.08 14.86 13.78
CA ARG A 5 1.88 15.82 14.57
C ARG A 5 3.09 16.33 13.82
N GLU A 6 3.69 15.49 12.98
CA GLU A 6 4.85 15.80 12.13
C GLU A 6 4.46 16.53 10.83
N GLY A 7 3.16 16.76 10.59
CA GLY A 7 2.66 17.43 9.40
C GLY A 7 2.80 16.63 8.10
N THR A 8 3.14 15.33 8.18
CA THR A 8 3.23 14.45 7.00
C THR A 8 1.85 13.92 6.55
N ILE A 9 0.82 14.09 7.38
CA ILE A 9 -0.59 13.86 7.03
C ILE A 9 -1.37 15.12 7.34
N HIS A 10 -2.03 15.67 6.33
CA HIS A 10 -2.88 16.84 6.46
C HIS A 10 -4.29 16.43 6.88
N THR A 11 -4.75 16.92 8.03
CA THR A 11 -6.11 16.64 8.55
C THR A 11 -7.20 17.43 7.83
N ARG A 12 -6.84 18.48 7.09
CA ARG A 12 -7.72 19.32 6.27
C ARG A 12 -7.33 19.29 4.80
N ALA A 13 -6.79 18.16 4.38
CA ALA A 13 -6.40 17.94 3.00
C ALA A 13 -7.57 18.16 2.04
N LYS A 14 -7.25 18.66 0.85
CA LYS A 14 -8.20 18.87 -0.26
C LYS A 14 -7.69 18.12 -1.50
N PRO A 15 -7.93 16.81 -1.56
CA PRO A 15 -7.57 16.04 -2.75
C PRO A 15 -8.19 16.64 -4.01
N SER A 16 -7.46 16.59 -5.11
CA SER A 16 -7.92 17.09 -6.39
C SER A 16 -7.75 16.04 -7.48
N LEU A 17 -8.66 16.05 -8.46
CA LEU A 17 -8.66 15.16 -9.59
C LEU A 17 -8.56 15.98 -10.88
N GLN A 18 -7.68 15.54 -11.77
CA GLN A 18 -7.48 16.12 -13.07
C GLN A 18 -7.44 15.02 -14.12
N GLU A 19 -7.80 15.35 -15.36
CA GLU A 19 -7.62 14.46 -16.49
C GLU A 19 -6.68 15.12 -17.50
N ARG A 20 -5.71 14.34 -17.96
CA ARG A 20 -4.79 14.77 -19.03
C ARG A 20 -4.52 13.60 -19.98
N ASN A 21 -4.84 13.81 -21.25
CA ASN A 21 -4.61 12.82 -22.32
C ASN A 21 -5.24 11.44 -22.00
N GLY A 22 -6.44 11.43 -21.44
CA GLY A 22 -7.14 10.19 -21.09
C GLY A 22 -6.67 9.50 -19.80
N LEU A 23 -5.65 10.05 -19.11
CA LEU A 23 -5.19 9.57 -17.81
C LEU A 23 -5.74 10.44 -16.69
N LEU A 24 -6.39 9.83 -15.73
CA LEU A 24 -6.76 10.49 -14.48
C LEU A 24 -5.54 10.68 -13.59
N ARG A 25 -5.43 11.83 -12.96
CA ARG A 25 -4.42 12.13 -11.95
C ARG A 25 -5.11 12.63 -10.69
N CYS A 26 -4.92 11.93 -9.59
CA CYS A 26 -5.44 12.29 -8.28
C CYS A 26 -4.27 12.74 -7.40
N HIS A 27 -4.27 14.00 -6.99
CA HIS A 27 -3.32 14.53 -6.01
C HIS A 27 -3.99 14.53 -4.64
N GLY A 28 -3.44 13.77 -3.69
CA GLY A 28 -4.04 13.53 -2.39
C GLY A 28 -3.83 14.64 -1.37
N ASP A 29 -3.01 15.65 -1.65
CA ASP A 29 -2.69 16.74 -0.70
C ASP A 29 -2.27 16.21 0.68
N HIS A 30 -1.50 15.12 0.70
CA HIS A 30 -1.05 14.43 1.91
C HIS A 30 -2.19 13.98 2.84
N ALA A 31 -3.38 13.72 2.30
CA ALA A 31 -4.49 13.10 3.03
C ALA A 31 -4.18 11.65 3.41
N LEU A 32 -5.04 11.08 4.26
CA LEU A 32 -5.10 9.62 4.45
C LEU A 32 -5.32 8.93 3.10
N GLY A 33 -4.69 7.77 2.90
CA GLY A 33 -4.71 7.10 1.61
C GLY A 33 -6.09 6.61 1.17
N GLN A 34 -6.89 6.07 2.10
CA GLN A 34 -8.19 5.49 1.79
C GLN A 34 -9.17 6.48 1.14
N PRO A 35 -9.42 7.68 1.70
CA PRO A 35 -10.31 8.66 1.06
C PRO A 35 -9.81 9.14 -0.31
N VAL A 36 -8.49 9.21 -0.50
CA VAL A 36 -7.90 9.59 -1.80
C VAL A 36 -8.13 8.50 -2.83
N LEU A 37 -7.95 7.23 -2.44
CA LEU A 37 -8.22 6.11 -3.32
C LEU A 37 -9.71 6.01 -3.65
N GLU A 38 -10.60 6.21 -2.69
CA GLU A 38 -12.05 6.23 -2.91
C GLU A 38 -12.44 7.26 -3.97
N LEU A 39 -11.93 8.49 -3.86
CA LEU A 39 -12.13 9.53 -4.87
C LEU A 39 -11.61 9.11 -6.25
N ALA A 40 -10.40 8.56 -6.32
CA ALA A 40 -9.78 8.12 -7.57
C ALA A 40 -10.52 6.93 -8.19
N LEU A 41 -10.92 5.95 -7.37
CA LEU A 41 -11.65 4.77 -7.82
C LEU A 41 -13.03 5.14 -8.35
N GLN A 42 -13.78 6.00 -7.64
CA GLN A 42 -15.08 6.46 -8.11
C GLN A 42 -14.97 7.15 -9.48
N ALA A 43 -13.98 8.01 -9.65
CA ALA A 43 -13.75 8.66 -10.93
C ALA A 43 -13.36 7.68 -12.06
N CYS A 44 -12.68 6.59 -11.74
CA CYS A 44 -12.42 5.50 -12.69
C CYS A 44 -13.72 4.76 -13.05
N LEU A 45 -14.56 4.44 -12.07
CA LEU A 45 -15.80 3.73 -12.25
C LEU A 45 -16.81 4.53 -13.10
N ASP A 46 -16.92 5.83 -12.87
CA ASP A 46 -17.77 6.72 -13.66
C ASP A 46 -17.40 6.67 -15.16
N ARG A 47 -16.11 6.53 -15.49
CA ARG A 47 -15.63 6.43 -16.87
C ARG A 47 -15.70 5.03 -17.43
N ALA A 48 -15.61 4.01 -16.61
CA ALA A 48 -15.71 2.62 -17.04
C ALA A 48 -17.06 2.28 -17.65
N ALA A 49 -18.10 3.07 -17.40
CA ALA A 49 -19.40 2.96 -18.08
C ALA A 49 -19.30 3.16 -19.61
N SER A 50 -18.28 3.87 -20.09
CA SER A 50 -18.10 4.18 -21.52
C SER A 50 -16.71 3.81 -22.05
N GLN A 51 -15.78 3.44 -21.21
CA GLN A 51 -14.39 3.12 -21.56
C GLN A 51 -14.03 1.71 -21.08
N ALA A 52 -13.46 0.91 -21.96
CA ALA A 52 -13.08 -0.47 -21.62
C ALA A 52 -11.93 -0.54 -20.60
N VAL A 53 -11.05 0.45 -20.59
CA VAL A 53 -9.92 0.56 -19.65
C VAL A 53 -9.81 1.99 -19.19
N VAL A 54 -9.72 2.18 -17.87
CA VAL A 54 -9.47 3.49 -17.26
C VAL A 54 -8.27 3.37 -16.34
N ALA A 55 -7.39 4.34 -16.39
CA ALA A 55 -6.22 4.40 -15.49
C ALA A 55 -6.21 5.70 -14.69
N CYS A 56 -5.77 5.60 -13.43
CA CYS A 56 -5.57 6.76 -12.56
C CYS A 56 -4.21 6.66 -11.87
N HIS A 57 -3.43 7.74 -11.97
CA HIS A 57 -2.22 7.93 -11.18
C HIS A 57 -2.56 8.69 -9.90
N ILE A 58 -2.19 8.12 -8.75
CA ILE A 58 -2.42 8.73 -7.43
C ILE A 58 -1.07 9.13 -6.84
N GLU A 59 -0.97 10.35 -6.34
CA GLU A 59 0.24 10.90 -5.73
C GLU A 59 -0.07 11.68 -4.45
N ALA A 60 0.94 11.95 -3.62
CA ALA A 60 0.84 12.71 -2.38
C ALA A 60 -0.29 12.22 -1.46
N CYS A 61 -0.41 10.91 -1.26
CA CYS A 61 -1.37 10.31 -0.35
C CYS A 61 -0.69 9.45 0.72
N GLY A 62 -1.37 9.25 1.84
CA GLY A 62 -0.93 8.40 2.93
C GLY A 62 -1.02 6.91 2.60
N HIS A 63 -0.73 6.09 3.61
CA HIS A 63 -0.81 4.63 3.53
C HIS A 63 -2.24 4.16 3.23
N LEU A 64 -2.37 3.20 2.31
CA LEU A 64 -3.66 2.65 1.89
C LEU A 64 -4.17 1.52 2.78
N GLY A 65 -3.30 0.77 3.42
CA GLY A 65 -3.66 -0.42 4.20
C GLY A 65 -3.71 -1.68 3.33
N ALA A 66 -4.71 -2.52 3.55
CA ALA A 66 -4.98 -3.69 2.73
C ALA A 66 -5.61 -3.26 1.41
N LEU A 67 -4.90 -3.46 0.30
CA LEU A 67 -5.32 -2.93 -0.99
C LEU A 67 -6.51 -3.69 -1.58
N GLY A 68 -6.57 -5.01 -1.35
CA GLY A 68 -7.58 -5.87 -1.96
C GLY A 68 -9.01 -5.49 -1.57
N VAL A 69 -9.25 -5.16 -0.30
CA VAL A 69 -10.58 -4.75 0.16
C VAL A 69 -11.03 -3.40 -0.41
N LEU A 70 -10.07 -2.55 -0.76
CA LEU A 70 -10.35 -1.23 -1.34
C LEU A 70 -10.79 -1.31 -2.81
N LEU A 71 -10.63 -2.46 -3.45
CA LEU A 71 -11.06 -2.70 -4.83
C LEU A 71 -12.46 -3.33 -4.92
N LEU A 72 -13.06 -3.75 -3.81
CA LEU A 72 -14.39 -4.37 -3.81
C LEU A 72 -15.48 -3.51 -4.46
N PRO A 73 -15.51 -2.18 -4.29
CA PRO A 73 -16.51 -1.34 -4.98
C PRO A 73 -16.46 -1.44 -6.51
N ALA A 74 -15.29 -1.72 -7.11
CA ALA A 74 -15.18 -1.96 -8.53
C ALA A 74 -15.84 -3.29 -8.93
N VAL A 75 -15.62 -4.33 -8.13
CA VAL A 75 -16.21 -5.65 -8.35
C VAL A 75 -17.73 -5.61 -8.25
N GLU A 76 -18.28 -4.87 -7.30
CA GLU A 76 -19.72 -4.66 -7.11
C GLU A 76 -20.38 -3.98 -8.34
N GLN A 77 -19.60 -3.20 -9.08
CA GLN A 77 -20.04 -2.59 -10.35
C GLN A 77 -19.66 -3.43 -11.59
N GLY A 78 -19.27 -4.68 -11.40
CA GLY A 78 -18.95 -5.59 -12.50
C GLY A 78 -17.61 -5.34 -13.17
N CYS A 79 -16.74 -4.51 -12.57
CA CYS A 79 -15.43 -4.16 -13.09
C CYS A 79 -14.32 -5.03 -12.47
N MET A 80 -13.30 -5.32 -13.25
CA MET A 80 -12.01 -5.78 -12.73
C MET A 80 -11.18 -4.55 -12.34
N ALA A 81 -10.39 -4.66 -11.26
CA ALA A 81 -9.52 -3.59 -10.82
C ALA A 81 -8.13 -4.11 -10.45
N LEU A 82 -7.12 -3.33 -10.80
CA LEU A 82 -5.72 -3.54 -10.44
C LEU A 82 -5.20 -2.30 -9.71
N LEU A 83 -4.55 -2.50 -8.57
CA LEU A 83 -3.94 -1.43 -7.78
C LEU A 83 -2.50 -1.81 -7.46
N CYS A 84 -1.56 -0.92 -7.81
CA CYS A 84 -0.16 -1.03 -7.44
C CYS A 84 0.23 0.18 -6.60
N GLN A 85 0.99 -0.04 -5.53
CA GLN A 85 1.49 1.04 -4.70
C GLN A 85 3.01 1.00 -4.63
N ARG A 86 3.66 2.14 -4.85
CA ARG A 86 5.07 2.33 -4.51
C ARG A 86 5.17 2.71 -3.04
N THR A 87 6.09 2.08 -2.31
CA THR A 87 6.36 2.38 -0.91
C THR A 87 7.82 2.82 -0.72
N PRO A 88 8.16 3.51 0.38
CA PRO A 88 9.54 3.80 0.73
C PRO A 88 10.40 2.54 0.80
N PRO A 89 11.73 2.65 0.65
CA PRO A 89 12.64 1.50 0.77
C PRO A 89 12.57 0.89 2.17
N ILE A 90 12.19 -0.39 2.24
CA ILE A 90 12.12 -1.17 3.48
C ILE A 90 12.70 -2.58 3.31
N MET A 91 13.13 -2.93 2.10
CA MET A 91 13.70 -4.22 1.77
C MET A 91 15.11 -4.06 1.22
N ALA A 92 16.04 -4.87 1.71
CA ALA A 92 17.36 -4.99 1.11
C ALA A 92 17.32 -5.92 -0.11
N MET A 93 18.17 -5.66 -1.07
CA MET A 93 18.44 -6.61 -2.16
C MET A 93 19.23 -7.81 -1.62
N PRO A 94 19.13 -9.00 -2.25
CA PRO A 94 19.96 -10.13 -1.86
C PRO A 94 21.47 -9.74 -1.83
N GLY A 95 22.12 -9.99 -0.70
CA GLY A 95 23.52 -9.63 -0.45
C GLY A 95 23.78 -8.16 -0.08
N ALA A 96 22.74 -7.34 0.03
CA ALA A 96 22.87 -5.97 0.52
C ALA A 96 22.45 -5.85 2.00
N THR A 97 23.05 -4.89 2.70
CA THR A 97 22.80 -4.63 4.13
C THR A 97 21.89 -3.41 4.36
N ARG A 98 21.55 -2.67 3.30
CA ARG A 98 20.72 -1.46 3.40
C ARG A 98 19.42 -1.62 2.57
N PRO A 99 18.29 -1.10 3.07
CA PRO A 99 17.06 -1.04 2.32
C PRO A 99 17.24 -0.25 1.01
N ALA A 100 16.79 -0.82 -0.11
CA ALA A 100 16.85 -0.21 -1.43
C ALA A 100 15.51 -0.26 -2.18
N LEU A 101 14.62 -1.18 -1.80
CA LEU A 101 13.33 -1.39 -2.44
C LEU A 101 12.19 -1.24 -1.43
N GLY A 102 11.07 -0.68 -1.89
CA GLY A 102 9.80 -0.76 -1.19
C GLY A 102 9.19 -2.16 -1.31
N ASN A 103 8.29 -2.51 -0.40
CA ASN A 103 7.53 -3.76 -0.49
C ASN A 103 6.40 -3.71 -1.55
N ASN A 104 6.22 -2.59 -2.18
CA ASN A 104 5.44 -2.31 -3.39
C ASN A 104 4.26 -3.28 -3.59
N PRO A 105 3.21 -3.21 -2.76
CA PRO A 105 2.11 -4.16 -2.84
C PRO A 105 1.35 -4.01 -4.15
N ILE A 106 0.79 -5.13 -4.58
CA ILE A 106 -0.10 -5.23 -5.73
C ILE A 106 -1.37 -5.94 -5.32
N ALA A 107 -2.51 -5.41 -5.72
CA ALA A 107 -3.81 -6.02 -5.51
C ALA A 107 -4.59 -6.07 -6.82
N PHE A 108 -5.38 -7.11 -6.95
CA PHE A 108 -6.29 -7.33 -8.06
C PHE A 108 -7.63 -7.85 -7.52
N ALA A 109 -8.72 -7.37 -8.07
CA ALA A 109 -10.04 -7.87 -7.76
C ALA A 109 -10.86 -8.04 -9.05
N ALA A 110 -11.64 -9.12 -9.12
CA ALA A 110 -12.51 -9.40 -10.26
C ALA A 110 -13.82 -10.05 -9.83
N PRO A 111 -14.95 -9.71 -10.47
CA PRO A 111 -16.20 -10.39 -10.26
C PRO A 111 -16.14 -11.82 -10.78
N VAL A 112 -16.80 -12.75 -10.08
CA VAL A 112 -16.93 -14.15 -10.49
C VAL A 112 -18.41 -14.52 -10.46
N ALA A 113 -18.95 -14.97 -11.59
CA ALA A 113 -20.36 -15.31 -11.70
C ALA A 113 -20.78 -16.39 -10.69
N GLY A 114 -21.77 -16.07 -9.85
CA GLY A 114 -22.34 -17.00 -8.86
C GLY A 114 -21.41 -17.40 -7.71
N ARG A 115 -20.31 -16.69 -7.51
CA ARG A 115 -19.31 -16.95 -6.46
C ARG A 115 -18.83 -15.64 -5.81
N PRO A 116 -18.21 -15.70 -4.64
CA PRO A 116 -17.46 -14.57 -4.10
C PRO A 116 -16.41 -14.05 -5.10
N PRO A 117 -16.10 -12.76 -5.09
CA PRO A 117 -15.10 -12.18 -5.99
C PRO A 117 -13.73 -12.84 -5.81
N LEU A 118 -12.96 -12.90 -6.88
CA LEU A 118 -11.54 -13.17 -6.80
C LEU A 118 -10.85 -11.92 -6.27
N VAL A 119 -10.15 -12.04 -5.14
CA VAL A 119 -9.33 -10.96 -4.58
C VAL A 119 -7.92 -11.49 -4.35
N PHE A 120 -6.96 -10.77 -4.87
CA PHE A 120 -5.54 -10.99 -4.67
C PHE A 120 -4.95 -9.73 -4.05
N ASP A 121 -4.18 -9.85 -2.96
CA ASP A 121 -3.50 -8.73 -2.30
C ASP A 121 -2.18 -9.24 -1.72
N MET A 122 -1.07 -8.78 -2.24
CA MET A 122 0.24 -9.26 -1.87
C MET A 122 1.28 -8.14 -1.89
N ALA A 123 2.15 -8.12 -0.89
CA ALA A 123 3.38 -7.36 -0.92
C ALA A 123 4.51 -8.16 -1.61
N LEU A 124 5.52 -7.47 -2.13
CA LEU A 124 6.71 -8.13 -2.69
C LEU A 124 7.70 -8.60 -1.62
N SER A 125 7.47 -8.27 -0.35
CA SER A 125 8.24 -8.76 0.79
C SER A 125 7.75 -10.12 1.26
N ALA A 126 8.62 -10.90 1.90
CA ALA A 126 8.26 -12.22 2.48
C ALA A 126 7.12 -12.10 3.50
N VAL A 127 6.98 -10.95 4.15
CA VAL A 127 5.93 -10.65 5.12
C VAL A 127 5.51 -9.19 5.01
N ALA A 128 4.26 -8.88 5.30
CA ALA A 128 3.81 -7.50 5.41
C ALA A 128 4.46 -6.80 6.61
N ARG A 129 4.97 -5.58 6.45
CA ARG A 129 5.54 -4.79 7.56
C ARG A 129 4.61 -4.72 8.78
N GLY A 130 3.30 -4.65 8.55
CA GLY A 130 2.30 -4.63 9.61
C GLY A 130 2.34 -5.84 10.53
N ALA A 131 2.72 -7.03 10.04
CA ALA A 131 2.87 -8.22 10.84
C ALA A 131 4.09 -8.14 11.77
N VAL A 132 5.21 -7.60 11.28
CA VAL A 132 6.40 -7.35 12.11
C VAL A 132 6.08 -6.33 13.20
N MET A 133 5.44 -5.22 12.85
CA MET A 133 5.04 -4.18 13.81
C MET A 133 4.02 -4.70 14.83
N ALA A 134 3.12 -5.61 14.44
CA ALA A 134 2.21 -6.27 15.37
C ALA A 134 2.98 -7.14 16.37
N ALA A 135 3.95 -7.91 15.93
CA ALA A 135 4.78 -8.73 16.80
C ALA A 135 5.56 -7.88 17.83
N VAL A 136 6.10 -6.71 17.39
CA VAL A 136 6.74 -5.73 18.30
C VAL A 136 5.75 -5.22 19.34
N ARG A 137 4.58 -4.76 18.90
CA ARG A 137 3.54 -4.23 19.79
C ARG A 137 3.04 -5.25 20.81
N ASP A 138 2.89 -6.49 20.36
CA ASP A 138 2.37 -7.59 21.17
C ASP A 138 3.43 -8.20 22.09
N GLY A 139 4.68 -7.64 22.10
CA GLY A 139 5.76 -8.01 22.99
C GLY A 139 6.38 -9.38 22.67
N HIS A 140 6.31 -9.83 21.44
CA HIS A 140 6.96 -11.07 21.05
C HIS A 140 8.48 -10.93 21.19
N ALA A 141 9.14 -11.95 21.74
CA ALA A 141 10.59 -11.96 21.87
C ALA A 141 11.27 -12.23 20.51
N GLN A 142 10.59 -12.91 19.61
CA GLN A 142 11.12 -13.34 18.31
C GLN A 142 10.03 -13.30 17.24
N ILE A 143 10.50 -13.19 16.00
CA ILE A 143 9.70 -13.33 14.78
C ILE A 143 10.11 -14.62 14.03
N PRO A 144 9.27 -15.14 13.14
CA PRO A 144 9.65 -16.23 12.26
C PRO A 144 10.93 -15.94 11.46
N PRO A 145 11.76 -16.97 11.19
CA PRO A 145 12.92 -16.80 10.33
C PRO A 145 12.50 -16.28 8.95
N HIS A 146 13.38 -15.50 8.32
CA HIS A 146 13.17 -14.86 7.02
C HIS A 146 12.17 -13.68 6.99
N TRP A 147 11.66 -13.22 8.14
CA TRP A 147 10.84 -12.01 8.19
C TRP A 147 11.70 -10.75 8.19
N ALA A 148 12.92 -10.82 8.69
CA ALA A 148 13.82 -9.68 8.77
C ALA A 148 15.28 -10.09 8.52
N LEU A 149 16.11 -9.10 8.23
CA LEU A 149 17.56 -9.22 8.14
C LEU A 149 18.20 -8.43 9.29
N ASP A 150 19.38 -8.87 9.75
CA ASP A 150 20.21 -8.11 10.65
C ASP A 150 21.03 -7.02 9.91
N GLU A 151 21.86 -6.28 10.64
CA GLU A 151 22.73 -5.24 10.09
C GLU A 151 23.77 -5.75 9.09
N HIS A 152 24.02 -7.06 9.09
CA HIS A 152 24.96 -7.73 8.18
C HIS A 152 24.25 -8.35 6.95
N GLY A 153 22.92 -8.21 6.86
CA GLY A 153 22.12 -8.78 5.78
C GLY A 153 21.79 -10.27 5.94
N HIS A 154 22.00 -10.85 7.12
CA HIS A 154 21.63 -12.23 7.41
C HIS A 154 20.21 -12.33 7.96
N PRO A 155 19.47 -13.41 7.67
CA PRO A 155 18.18 -13.66 8.28
C PRO A 155 18.26 -13.65 9.81
N THR A 156 17.35 -12.92 10.46
CA THR A 156 17.28 -12.83 11.91
C THR A 156 15.87 -13.09 12.42
N THR A 157 15.78 -13.64 13.63
CA THR A 157 14.53 -13.74 14.39
C THR A 157 14.43 -12.68 15.49
N CYS A 158 15.46 -11.84 15.64
CA CYS A 158 15.54 -10.83 16.69
C CYS A 158 14.79 -9.55 16.29
N LEU A 159 13.83 -9.13 17.11
CA LEU A 159 13.06 -7.89 16.87
C LEU A 159 13.85 -6.61 17.16
N LEU A 160 14.92 -6.65 17.96
CA LEU A 160 15.72 -5.46 18.30
C LEU A 160 16.36 -4.83 17.08
N TYR A 161 16.80 -5.64 16.11
CA TYR A 161 17.40 -5.12 14.86
C TYR A 161 16.36 -4.61 13.86
N THR A 162 15.10 -4.99 14.01
CA THR A 162 14.02 -4.53 13.13
C THR A 162 13.37 -3.23 13.59
N SER A 163 13.46 -2.91 14.89
CA SER A 163 12.91 -1.67 15.45
C SER A 163 13.73 -0.45 15.06
N ASP A 164 15.07 -0.55 15.09
CA ASP A 164 15.95 0.56 14.74
C ASP A 164 15.84 0.94 13.26
N ALA A 165 15.74 -0.06 12.37
CA ALA A 165 15.45 0.17 10.95
C ALA A 165 14.05 0.77 10.69
N ALA A 166 13.13 0.67 11.64
CA ALA A 166 11.78 1.24 11.54
C ALA A 166 11.74 2.70 12.01
N ASP A 167 12.62 3.10 12.94
CA ASP A 167 12.71 4.47 13.44
C ASP A 167 13.50 5.39 12.49
N ASP A 168 14.52 4.88 11.81
CA ASP A 168 15.32 5.62 10.80
C ASP A 168 14.55 5.83 9.46
N MET A 169 13.35 5.27 9.32
CA MET A 169 12.52 5.38 8.10
C MET A 169 11.24 6.20 8.31
N GLN A 170 11.24 7.07 9.32
CA GLN A 170 10.15 8.00 9.58
C GLN A 170 10.28 9.29 8.77
#